data_84fadafb22d32521d4c26def110e7c97
#
_entry.id   84fadafb22d32521d4c26def110e7c97
#
_cell.length_a   1.000
_cell.length_b   1.000
_cell.length_c   1.000
_cell.angle_alpha   90.00
_cell.angle_beta   90.00
_cell.angle_gamma   90.00
#
_symmetry.space_group_name_H-M   'P 1'
#
loop_
_entity.id
_entity.type
_entity.pdbx_description
1 polymer ?
#
loop_
_entity_poly.entity_id
_entity_poly.type
_entity_poly.pdbx_seq_one_letter_code
_entity_poly.pdbx_strand_id
1 'polypeptide(L)'
;MKRQRLHLKAPDNWVNDPNGFIYYKGYYHLFYQYFPYGPRWGTMHWGHAVSRDLVTWEHRGIALYPTVREDRNGCFSGSAIEKDGKLYLVYTGVRYEVVNPEDPHTCLDEQFESAQLMITSEDGFHFDNENGKTVIIPPVTDKEIGDRTHTRDPKIWRETDAWYLVLGSTVEEKYGEMLFFRSEDLRTWTYVNKAWKGPEYGWMWECPDFFETEGGAVLMVSPMGLLKNGEKEKNQAVCFPVGFEESACRMDIPDEYQFTDYGMDLYAPQTTVDAEGRRVMEAWIRMPKPAEAGWIGMFCSPRVVERRGEHIYFRMHPNIRAAYSEEITDPAEASPDGYMAVFELEDGEQADIGGLLITRDGNRIRADRTAVYPSFEGAHLISETPELKDGCRLEVLADDSLVEIYINDGEYVISNAVYGIGKMVKVSGGKTVRLYTMKADKENNEGMEGKSSEESYE
;
A
#
# COMPACT_ATOMS: atom_id res chain seq x y z
N MET A 1 -11.58 -10.54 17.81
CA MET A 1 -10.84 -10.15 16.58
C MET A 1 -9.80 -9.12 16.99
N LYS A 2 -8.60 -9.16 16.41
CA LYS A 2 -7.54 -8.21 16.75
C LYS A 2 -7.86 -6.86 16.11
N ARG A 3 -7.98 -5.81 16.92
CA ARG A 3 -8.23 -4.43 16.51
C ARG A 3 -6.91 -3.68 16.50
N GLN A 4 -6.68 -2.85 15.49
CA GLN A 4 -5.49 -2.02 15.37
C GLN A 4 -5.90 -0.60 15.00
N ARG A 5 -5.12 0.37 15.41
CA ARG A 5 -5.35 1.79 15.09
C ARG A 5 -4.14 2.35 14.38
N LEU A 6 -4.36 3.32 13.50
CA LEU A 6 -3.42 4.01 12.65
C LEU A 6 -2.82 3.10 11.57
N HIS A 7 -1.77 2.36 11.87
CA HIS A 7 -1.11 1.48 10.91
C HIS A 7 -1.65 0.06 11.02
N LEU A 8 -2.21 -0.45 9.92
CA LEU A 8 -2.62 -1.84 9.85
C LEU A 8 -1.37 -2.71 9.69
N LYS A 9 -1.01 -3.47 10.73
CA LYS A 9 0.11 -4.40 10.76
C LYS A 9 -0.38 -5.81 10.45
N ALA A 10 0.49 -6.68 9.93
CA ALA A 10 0.13 -8.08 9.75
C ALA A 10 -0.49 -8.68 11.03
N PRO A 11 -1.56 -9.47 10.93
CA PRO A 11 -2.15 -10.12 12.11
C PRO A 11 -1.15 -11.10 12.75
N ASP A 12 -0.37 -11.76 11.91
CA ASP A 12 0.78 -12.62 12.16
C ASP A 12 1.49 -12.87 10.83
N ASN A 13 2.60 -13.60 10.83
CA ASN A 13 3.32 -14.04 9.64
C ASN A 13 3.64 -12.91 8.64
N TRP A 14 3.28 -13.06 7.35
CA TRP A 14 3.66 -12.14 6.26
C TRP A 14 2.47 -11.45 5.63
N VAL A 15 2.59 -10.11 5.43
CA VAL A 15 1.75 -9.35 4.49
C VAL A 15 2.61 -8.53 3.54
N ASN A 16 2.10 -8.30 2.32
CA ASN A 16 2.62 -7.33 1.37
C ASN A 16 1.48 -6.51 0.76
N ASP A 17 1.32 -6.42 -0.53
CA ASP A 17 0.46 -5.49 -1.25
C ASP A 17 -0.96 -5.35 -0.69
N PRO A 18 -1.48 -4.13 -0.54
CA PRO A 18 -2.91 -3.89 -0.37
C PRO A 18 -3.66 -4.32 -1.62
N ASN A 19 -4.81 -4.94 -1.46
CA ASN A 19 -5.63 -5.46 -2.55
C ASN A 19 -7.09 -5.07 -2.34
N GLY A 20 -7.83 -4.92 -3.41
CA GLY A 20 -9.27 -4.74 -3.34
C GLY A 20 -9.71 -3.63 -2.39
N PHE A 21 -8.91 -2.58 -2.24
CA PHE A 21 -9.23 -1.45 -1.37
C PHE A 21 -10.46 -0.72 -1.89
N ILE A 22 -11.55 -0.73 -1.12
CA ILE A 22 -12.84 -0.19 -1.55
C ILE A 22 -13.71 0.23 -0.36
N TYR A 23 -14.48 1.33 -0.53
CA TYR A 23 -15.58 1.67 0.35
C TYR A 23 -16.85 0.96 -0.14
N TYR A 24 -17.39 0.05 0.67
CA TYR A 24 -18.54 -0.76 0.30
C TYR A 24 -19.44 -1.02 1.51
N LYS A 25 -20.73 -0.74 1.36
CA LYS A 25 -21.78 -0.95 2.40
C LYS A 25 -21.39 -0.43 3.80
N GLY A 26 -20.82 0.79 3.85
CA GLY A 26 -20.50 1.48 5.08
C GLY A 26 -19.19 1.03 5.76
N TYR A 27 -18.36 0.27 5.06
CA TYR A 27 -17.02 -0.12 5.49
C TYR A 27 -16.00 0.17 4.40
N TYR A 28 -14.82 0.57 4.80
CA TYR A 28 -13.61 0.45 4.00
C TYR A 28 -13.12 -0.99 4.13
N HIS A 29 -13.08 -1.71 3.04
CA HIS A 29 -12.51 -3.04 2.95
C HIS A 29 -11.09 -2.90 2.42
N LEU A 30 -10.12 -3.44 3.12
CA LEU A 30 -8.75 -3.61 2.69
C LEU A 30 -8.42 -5.08 2.72
N PHE A 31 -8.31 -5.67 1.54
CA PHE A 31 -7.71 -6.98 1.40
C PHE A 31 -6.20 -6.80 1.24
N TYR A 32 -5.44 -7.87 1.44
CA TYR A 32 -3.98 -7.79 1.32
C TYR A 32 -3.37 -9.15 1.05
N GLN A 33 -2.24 -9.15 0.37
CA GLN A 33 -1.43 -10.34 0.20
C GLN A 33 -1.02 -10.87 1.57
N TYR A 34 -1.33 -12.14 1.83
CA TYR A 34 -1.10 -12.78 3.10
C TYR A 34 -0.53 -14.19 2.93
N PHE A 35 0.60 -14.49 3.57
CA PHE A 35 1.13 -15.84 3.68
C PHE A 35 0.95 -16.37 5.10
N PRO A 36 0.01 -17.30 5.33
CA PRO A 36 -0.37 -17.72 6.69
C PRO A 36 0.59 -18.75 7.33
N TYR A 37 1.58 -19.22 6.60
CA TYR A 37 2.42 -20.34 7.03
C TYR A 37 3.80 -19.92 7.56
N GLY A 38 4.14 -18.65 7.56
CA GLY A 38 5.40 -18.15 8.09
C GLY A 38 5.67 -16.67 7.75
N PRO A 39 6.67 -16.05 8.41
CA PRO A 39 7.01 -14.64 8.19
C PRO A 39 7.87 -14.46 6.93
N ARG A 40 7.42 -15.00 5.81
CA ARG A 40 8.07 -14.93 4.49
C ARG A 40 7.04 -14.96 3.38
N TRP A 41 7.44 -14.63 2.19
CA TRP A 41 6.63 -14.76 0.98
C TRP A 41 6.46 -16.25 0.57
N GLY A 42 5.34 -16.60 -0.07
CA GLY A 42 5.05 -17.94 -0.55
C GLY A 42 3.72 -18.05 -1.30
N THR A 43 3.00 -19.15 -1.15
CA THR A 43 1.65 -19.34 -1.73
C THR A 43 0.67 -18.33 -1.12
N MET A 44 0.44 -17.23 -1.83
CA MET A 44 -0.33 -16.10 -1.33
C MET A 44 -1.83 -16.41 -1.22
N HIS A 45 -2.39 -15.89 -0.15
CA HIS A 45 -3.82 -15.76 0.12
C HIS A 45 -4.16 -14.27 0.18
N TRP A 46 -5.45 -13.94 0.22
CA TRP A 46 -5.86 -12.59 0.60
C TRP A 46 -6.38 -12.60 2.03
N GLY A 47 -5.68 -11.91 2.92
CA GLY A 47 -6.20 -11.50 4.21
C GLY A 47 -7.21 -10.36 4.01
N HIS A 48 -8.00 -10.07 5.04
CA HIS A 48 -9.05 -9.06 4.99
C HIS A 48 -9.08 -8.27 6.30
N ALA A 49 -9.11 -6.96 6.19
CA ALA A 49 -9.41 -6.04 7.28
C ALA A 49 -10.49 -5.05 6.85
N VAL A 50 -11.22 -4.54 7.83
CA VAL A 50 -12.28 -3.53 7.60
C VAL A 50 -12.13 -2.38 8.56
N SER A 51 -12.54 -1.19 8.10
CA SER A 51 -12.62 0.03 8.90
C SER A 51 -13.91 0.79 8.60
N ARG A 52 -14.42 1.56 9.57
CA ARG A 52 -15.50 2.51 9.35
C ARG A 52 -14.99 3.94 9.16
N ASP A 53 -13.75 4.19 9.56
CA ASP A 53 -13.20 5.53 9.72
C ASP A 53 -11.78 5.70 9.13
N LEU A 54 -11.20 4.64 8.55
CA LEU A 54 -9.80 4.61 8.08
C LEU A 54 -8.76 4.79 9.19
N VAL A 55 -9.18 4.84 10.45
CA VAL A 55 -8.30 4.97 11.63
C VAL A 55 -8.21 3.65 12.37
N THR A 56 -9.34 3.00 12.55
CA THR A 56 -9.47 1.76 13.32
C THR A 56 -9.80 0.60 12.42
N TRP A 57 -8.94 -0.40 12.41
CA TRP A 57 -9.04 -1.57 11.56
C TRP A 57 -9.32 -2.84 12.36
N GLU A 58 -10.15 -3.71 11.80
CA GLU A 58 -10.47 -5.04 12.34
C GLU A 58 -10.10 -6.12 11.32
N HIS A 59 -9.20 -7.03 11.70
CA HIS A 59 -8.91 -8.21 10.88
C HIS A 59 -10.11 -9.17 10.86
N ARG A 60 -10.44 -9.65 9.65
CA ARG A 60 -11.58 -10.56 9.39
C ARG A 60 -11.15 -11.97 9.01
N GLY A 61 -9.84 -12.22 8.96
CA GLY A 61 -9.27 -13.51 8.55
C GLY A 61 -8.96 -13.56 7.06
N ILE A 62 -8.97 -14.76 6.48
CA ILE A 62 -8.66 -14.99 5.06
C ILE A 62 -9.96 -14.90 4.24
N ALA A 63 -9.95 -14.04 3.20
CA ALA A 63 -11.05 -13.88 2.27
C ALA A 63 -10.89 -14.75 1.00
N LEU A 64 -9.67 -14.80 0.43
CA LEU A 64 -9.36 -15.62 -0.73
C LEU A 64 -8.22 -16.59 -0.42
N TYR A 65 -8.35 -17.81 -0.93
CA TYR A 65 -7.32 -18.84 -0.85
C TYR A 65 -7.36 -19.73 -2.10
N PRO A 66 -6.23 -20.36 -2.47
CA PRO A 66 -6.13 -21.19 -3.67
C PRO A 66 -7.11 -22.37 -3.65
N THR A 67 -7.93 -22.55 -4.71
CA THR A 67 -8.90 -23.64 -4.83
C THR A 67 -9.05 -24.14 -6.26
N VAL A 68 -8.82 -23.30 -7.26
CA VAL A 68 -8.95 -23.66 -8.66
C VAL A 68 -7.57 -23.91 -9.29
N ARG A 69 -7.58 -24.47 -10.52
CA ARG A 69 -6.33 -24.79 -11.22
C ARG A 69 -5.43 -23.57 -11.43
N GLU A 70 -6.04 -22.46 -11.79
CA GLU A 70 -5.35 -21.22 -12.20
C GLU A 70 -4.76 -20.46 -11.01
N ASP A 71 -5.27 -20.63 -9.79
CA ASP A 71 -4.73 -19.99 -8.58
C ASP A 71 -4.11 -20.97 -7.58
N ARG A 72 -3.91 -22.21 -7.95
CA ARG A 72 -3.46 -23.27 -7.02
C ARG A 72 -2.17 -22.99 -6.28
N ASN A 73 -1.33 -22.09 -6.79
CA ASN A 73 -0.06 -21.71 -6.18
C ASN A 73 -0.05 -20.27 -5.65
N GLY A 74 -1.19 -19.58 -5.69
CA GLY A 74 -1.34 -18.27 -5.06
C GLY A 74 -2.44 -17.42 -5.68
N CYS A 75 -3.12 -16.68 -4.82
CA CYS A 75 -3.97 -15.55 -5.17
C CYS A 75 -3.11 -14.28 -5.08
N PHE A 76 -2.57 -13.82 -6.22
CA PHE A 76 -1.72 -12.63 -6.27
C PHE A 76 -2.57 -11.35 -6.27
N SER A 77 -1.91 -10.20 -6.38
CA SER A 77 -2.54 -8.89 -6.23
C SER A 77 -3.67 -8.60 -7.23
N GLY A 78 -4.50 -7.66 -6.86
CA GLY A 78 -5.65 -7.25 -7.64
C GLY A 78 -6.50 -6.20 -6.94
N SER A 79 -7.65 -5.87 -7.52
CA SER A 79 -8.50 -4.77 -7.09
C SER A 79 -9.96 -5.17 -6.90
N ALA A 80 -10.79 -4.23 -6.49
CA ALA A 80 -12.22 -4.42 -6.27
C ALA A 80 -13.05 -3.37 -7.00
N ILE A 81 -14.29 -3.74 -7.32
CA ILE A 81 -15.30 -2.80 -7.81
C ILE A 81 -16.69 -3.22 -7.33
N GLU A 82 -17.57 -2.23 -7.18
CA GLU A 82 -18.97 -2.46 -6.89
C GLU A 82 -19.80 -2.34 -8.18
N LYS A 83 -20.71 -3.28 -8.37
CA LYS A 83 -21.73 -3.22 -9.44
C LYS A 83 -23.02 -3.79 -8.94
N ASP A 84 -24.10 -3.02 -9.07
CA ASP A 84 -25.49 -3.43 -8.74
C ASP A 84 -25.62 -3.96 -7.29
N GLY A 85 -24.92 -3.32 -6.34
CA GLY A 85 -24.94 -3.67 -4.92
C GLY A 85 -24.09 -4.89 -4.55
N LYS A 86 -23.33 -5.46 -5.49
CA LYS A 86 -22.45 -6.62 -5.32
C LYS A 86 -20.99 -6.20 -5.44
N LEU A 87 -20.15 -6.74 -4.58
CA LEU A 87 -18.70 -6.58 -4.63
C LEU A 87 -18.08 -7.61 -5.58
N TYR A 88 -17.20 -7.16 -6.45
CA TYR A 88 -16.39 -7.96 -7.35
C TYR A 88 -14.92 -7.77 -6.98
N LEU A 89 -14.22 -8.87 -6.69
CA LEU A 89 -12.76 -8.88 -6.57
C LEU A 89 -12.18 -9.46 -7.85
N VAL A 90 -11.21 -8.76 -8.43
CA VAL A 90 -10.47 -9.21 -9.60
C VAL A 90 -9.01 -9.34 -9.20
N TYR A 91 -8.39 -10.49 -9.44
CA TYR A 91 -7.05 -10.81 -8.96
C TYR A 91 -6.29 -11.70 -9.93
N THR A 92 -4.98 -11.80 -9.75
CA THR A 92 -4.14 -12.70 -10.51
C THR A 92 -4.02 -14.05 -9.81
N GLY A 93 -4.44 -15.11 -10.46
CA GLY A 93 -4.16 -16.47 -10.04
C GLY A 93 -2.86 -16.97 -10.65
N VAL A 94 -2.05 -17.66 -9.86
CA VAL A 94 -0.75 -18.19 -10.28
C VAL A 94 -0.72 -19.71 -10.20
N ARG A 95 -0.21 -20.33 -11.28
CA ARG A 95 0.01 -21.76 -11.37
C ARG A 95 1.46 -22.05 -11.75
N TYR A 96 2.19 -22.72 -10.87
CA TYR A 96 3.54 -23.16 -11.16
C TYR A 96 3.53 -24.29 -12.20
N GLU A 97 4.36 -24.18 -13.22
CA GLU A 97 4.65 -25.26 -14.15
C GLU A 97 5.60 -26.26 -13.50
N VAL A 98 6.61 -25.75 -12.78
CA VAL A 98 7.53 -26.53 -12.01
C VAL A 98 7.60 -26.03 -10.57
N VAL A 99 7.11 -26.83 -9.64
CA VAL A 99 7.18 -26.55 -8.19
C VAL A 99 8.63 -26.75 -7.73
N ASN A 100 9.14 -25.82 -6.92
CA ASN A 100 10.44 -25.99 -6.29
C ASN A 100 10.42 -27.20 -5.32
N PRO A 101 11.27 -28.24 -5.51
CA PRO A 101 11.24 -29.43 -4.67
C PRO A 101 11.67 -29.15 -3.22
N GLU A 102 12.41 -28.06 -2.96
CA GLU A 102 12.87 -27.68 -1.62
C GLU A 102 11.85 -26.81 -0.87
N ASP A 103 10.99 -26.10 -1.61
CA ASP A 103 9.95 -25.26 -1.03
C ASP A 103 8.68 -25.26 -1.92
N PRO A 104 7.64 -26.02 -1.56
CA PRO A 104 6.41 -26.15 -2.36
C PRO A 104 5.64 -24.85 -2.51
N HIS A 105 5.99 -23.81 -1.78
CA HIS A 105 5.39 -22.49 -1.85
C HIS A 105 6.07 -21.56 -2.87
N THR A 106 7.08 -22.05 -3.61
CA THR A 106 7.79 -21.31 -4.65
C THR A 106 7.89 -22.12 -5.94
N CYS A 107 8.05 -21.46 -7.07
CA CYS A 107 8.35 -22.12 -8.35
C CYS A 107 9.86 -22.24 -8.57
N LEU A 108 10.26 -23.15 -9.45
CA LEU A 108 11.63 -23.28 -9.91
C LEU A 108 11.83 -22.40 -11.16
N ASP A 109 12.91 -21.59 -11.17
CA ASP A 109 13.33 -20.76 -12.31
C ASP A 109 12.18 -19.90 -12.92
N GLU A 110 11.32 -19.34 -12.06
CA GLU A 110 10.17 -18.53 -12.47
C GLU A 110 9.23 -19.19 -13.50
N GLN A 111 9.15 -20.53 -13.51
CA GLN A 111 8.30 -21.30 -14.43
C GLN A 111 6.85 -21.35 -13.90
N PHE A 112 6.11 -20.30 -14.15
CA PHE A 112 4.69 -20.20 -13.80
C PHE A 112 3.89 -19.47 -14.87
N GLU A 113 2.58 -19.62 -14.82
CA GLU A 113 1.64 -18.84 -15.64
C GLU A 113 0.71 -18.02 -14.75
N SER A 114 0.27 -16.88 -15.28
CA SER A 114 -0.64 -15.94 -14.62
C SER A 114 -1.93 -15.81 -15.40
N ALA A 115 -3.07 -15.99 -14.73
CA ALA A 115 -4.41 -15.75 -15.27
C ALA A 115 -5.14 -14.74 -14.40
N GLN A 116 -6.10 -13.99 -14.96
CA GLN A 116 -6.91 -13.07 -14.18
C GLN A 116 -8.23 -13.74 -13.82
N LEU A 117 -8.57 -13.72 -12.55
CA LEU A 117 -9.77 -14.33 -12.00
C LEU A 117 -10.67 -13.28 -11.36
N MET A 118 -11.94 -13.64 -11.25
CA MET A 118 -12.95 -12.83 -10.57
C MET A 118 -13.75 -13.70 -9.60
N ILE A 119 -14.08 -13.13 -8.43
CA ILE A 119 -15.00 -13.68 -7.45
C ILE A 119 -15.92 -12.59 -6.94
N THR A 120 -17.12 -12.92 -6.46
CA THR A 120 -18.09 -11.94 -6.02
C THR A 120 -18.58 -12.19 -4.60
N SER A 121 -19.05 -11.14 -3.94
CA SER A 121 -19.70 -11.19 -2.65
C SER A 121 -20.89 -10.25 -2.57
N GLU A 122 -21.97 -10.69 -1.94
CA GLU A 122 -23.15 -9.86 -1.69
C GLU A 122 -22.96 -8.91 -0.50
N ASP A 123 -22.10 -9.24 0.44
CA ASP A 123 -21.94 -8.52 1.69
C ASP A 123 -20.52 -7.95 1.91
N GLY A 124 -19.54 -8.35 1.09
CA GLY A 124 -18.14 -7.99 1.22
C GLY A 124 -17.35 -8.84 2.23
N PHE A 125 -18.01 -9.81 2.89
CA PHE A 125 -17.40 -10.64 3.94
C PHE A 125 -17.33 -12.12 3.58
N HIS A 126 -18.26 -12.62 2.76
CA HIS A 126 -18.34 -14.03 2.39
C HIS A 126 -18.07 -14.20 0.90
N PHE A 127 -17.11 -15.06 0.58
CA PHE A 127 -16.68 -15.41 -0.78
C PHE A 127 -16.72 -16.94 -0.95
N ASP A 128 -17.44 -17.43 -1.99
CA ASP A 128 -17.43 -18.85 -2.32
C ASP A 128 -16.16 -19.22 -3.08
N ASN A 129 -15.10 -19.49 -2.36
CA ASN A 129 -13.81 -19.85 -2.94
C ASN A 129 -13.83 -21.15 -3.73
N GLU A 130 -14.73 -22.07 -3.42
CA GLU A 130 -14.80 -23.39 -4.06
C GLU A 130 -15.48 -23.35 -5.44
N ASN A 131 -16.56 -22.55 -5.58
CA ASN A 131 -17.39 -22.57 -6.80
C ASN A 131 -17.60 -21.17 -7.42
N GLY A 132 -17.23 -20.10 -6.73
CA GLY A 132 -17.53 -18.73 -7.14
C GLY A 132 -16.47 -18.08 -8.04
N LYS A 133 -15.33 -18.73 -8.27
CA LYS A 133 -14.21 -18.20 -9.06
C LYS A 133 -14.40 -18.40 -10.54
N THR A 134 -14.09 -17.38 -11.34
CA THR A 134 -14.18 -17.42 -12.80
C THR A 134 -12.93 -16.82 -13.42
N VAL A 135 -12.32 -17.50 -14.37
CA VAL A 135 -11.25 -16.94 -15.21
C VAL A 135 -11.86 -15.93 -16.16
N ILE A 136 -11.39 -14.68 -16.11
CA ILE A 136 -11.86 -13.59 -16.99
C ILE A 136 -10.85 -13.24 -18.08
N ILE A 137 -9.55 -13.40 -17.81
CA ILE A 137 -8.48 -13.27 -18.81
C ILE A 137 -7.54 -14.47 -18.59
N PRO A 138 -7.44 -15.40 -19.56
CA PRO A 138 -6.50 -16.51 -19.48
C PRO A 138 -5.07 -16.01 -19.61
N PRO A 139 -4.04 -16.84 -19.33
CA PRO A 139 -2.66 -16.48 -19.52
C PRO A 139 -2.41 -15.90 -20.92
N VAL A 140 -1.75 -14.74 -20.99
CA VAL A 140 -1.45 -14.05 -22.26
C VAL A 140 -0.37 -14.83 -22.99
N THR A 141 -0.73 -15.51 -24.08
CA THR A 141 0.21 -16.32 -24.87
C THR A 141 0.72 -15.63 -26.12
N ASP A 142 0.04 -14.57 -26.53
CA ASP A 142 0.45 -13.73 -27.65
C ASP A 142 1.48 -12.71 -27.19
N LYS A 143 2.73 -12.88 -27.59
CA LYS A 143 3.85 -12.01 -27.20
C LYS A 143 3.75 -10.57 -27.74
N GLU A 144 2.92 -10.33 -28.74
CA GLU A 144 2.63 -8.97 -29.22
C GLU A 144 1.72 -8.21 -28.25
N ILE A 145 0.96 -8.94 -27.42
CA ILE A 145 0.09 -8.37 -26.38
C ILE A 145 0.87 -8.21 -25.07
N GLY A 146 1.45 -9.30 -24.55
CA GLY A 146 2.11 -9.27 -23.25
C GLY A 146 2.85 -10.57 -22.92
N ASP A 147 3.22 -10.73 -21.66
CA ASP A 147 3.99 -11.88 -21.15
C ASP A 147 3.08 -12.90 -20.43
N ARG A 148 3.32 -14.20 -20.65
CA ARG A 148 2.52 -15.28 -20.07
C ARG A 148 2.73 -15.44 -18.56
N THR A 149 3.94 -15.17 -18.11
CA THR A 149 4.36 -15.33 -16.73
C THR A 149 4.12 -14.04 -15.93
N HIS A 150 4.55 -12.91 -16.46
CA HIS A 150 4.63 -11.65 -15.73
C HIS A 150 3.46 -10.69 -15.99
N THR A 151 2.32 -11.15 -16.51
CA THR A 151 1.12 -10.30 -16.67
C THR A 151 0.22 -10.46 -15.45
N ARG A 152 0.12 -9.41 -14.58
CA ARG A 152 -0.52 -9.47 -13.27
C ARG A 152 -1.07 -8.15 -12.74
N ASP A 153 -1.67 -8.21 -11.55
CA ASP A 153 -2.10 -7.08 -10.71
C ASP A 153 -3.21 -6.23 -11.37
N PRO A 154 -4.39 -6.82 -11.64
CA PRO A 154 -5.48 -6.12 -12.31
C PRO A 154 -6.02 -4.95 -11.48
N LYS A 155 -6.00 -3.74 -12.05
CA LYS A 155 -6.80 -2.60 -11.58
C LYS A 155 -7.97 -2.40 -12.49
N ILE A 156 -9.17 -2.44 -11.90
CA ILE A 156 -10.44 -2.29 -12.61
C ILE A 156 -11.09 -0.95 -12.25
N TRP A 157 -11.68 -0.30 -13.27
CA TRP A 157 -12.50 0.91 -13.06
C TRP A 157 -13.63 0.98 -14.07
N ARG A 158 -14.55 1.89 -13.87
CA ARG A 158 -15.67 2.15 -14.78
C ARG A 158 -15.56 3.55 -15.36
N GLU A 159 -15.70 3.65 -16.66
CA GLU A 159 -15.94 4.90 -17.38
C GLU A 159 -17.27 4.80 -18.13
N THR A 160 -17.87 5.92 -18.41
CA THR A 160 -19.15 6.14 -19.09
C THR A 160 -20.02 4.89 -19.32
N ASP A 161 -19.68 4.04 -20.30
CA ASP A 161 -20.51 2.89 -20.72
C ASP A 161 -19.79 1.53 -20.60
N ALA A 162 -18.54 1.50 -20.13
CA ALA A 162 -17.73 0.28 -20.10
C ALA A 162 -16.89 0.16 -18.83
N TRP A 163 -16.40 -1.04 -18.63
CA TRP A 163 -15.41 -1.39 -17.62
C TRP A 163 -14.06 -1.47 -18.28
N TYR A 164 -13.06 -0.96 -17.63
CA TYR A 164 -11.67 -1.01 -18.05
C TYR A 164 -10.85 -1.74 -17.01
N LEU A 165 -9.79 -2.38 -17.47
CA LEU A 165 -8.87 -3.10 -16.62
C LEU A 165 -7.46 -2.89 -17.17
N VAL A 166 -6.52 -2.51 -16.30
CA VAL A 166 -5.10 -2.45 -16.60
C VAL A 166 -4.35 -3.52 -15.84
N LEU A 167 -3.38 -4.17 -16.52
CA LEU A 167 -2.47 -5.15 -15.96
C LEU A 167 -1.05 -4.65 -16.09
N GLY A 168 -0.22 -4.91 -15.09
CA GLY A 168 1.22 -4.82 -15.24
C GLY A 168 1.77 -5.99 -16.06
N SER A 169 2.80 -5.75 -16.85
CA SER A 169 3.46 -6.74 -17.68
C SER A 169 4.91 -6.35 -18.00
N THR A 170 5.57 -7.13 -18.85
CA THR A 170 6.93 -6.89 -19.31
C THR A 170 7.06 -7.24 -20.79
N VAL A 171 7.94 -6.55 -21.48
CA VAL A 171 8.36 -6.91 -22.83
C VAL A 171 9.71 -7.63 -22.76
N GLU A 172 9.68 -8.95 -22.96
CA GLU A 172 10.88 -9.81 -22.98
C GLU A 172 11.80 -9.61 -21.75
N GLU A 173 11.23 -9.28 -20.57
CA GLU A 173 11.98 -8.96 -19.33
C GLU A 173 13.00 -7.82 -19.49
N LYS A 174 12.79 -6.95 -20.48
CA LYS A 174 13.67 -5.80 -20.76
C LYS A 174 13.13 -4.49 -20.25
N TYR A 175 11.84 -4.27 -20.41
CA TYR A 175 11.14 -3.09 -19.89
C TYR A 175 9.69 -3.40 -19.56
N GLY A 176 9.19 -2.68 -18.55
CA GLY A 176 7.82 -2.83 -18.08
C GLY A 176 6.81 -2.21 -19.03
N GLU A 177 5.63 -2.81 -19.08
CA GLU A 177 4.47 -2.30 -19.82
C GLU A 177 3.19 -2.49 -19.04
N MET A 178 2.13 -1.82 -19.49
CA MET A 178 0.75 -2.00 -19.02
C MET A 178 -0.13 -2.43 -20.18
N LEU A 179 -1.02 -3.38 -19.92
CA LEU A 179 -1.99 -3.90 -20.89
C LEU A 179 -3.38 -3.42 -20.52
N PHE A 180 -4.10 -2.81 -21.46
CA PHE A 180 -5.47 -2.33 -21.25
C PHE A 180 -6.49 -3.26 -21.89
N PHE A 181 -7.50 -3.61 -21.11
CA PHE A 181 -8.65 -4.41 -21.53
C PHE A 181 -9.94 -3.64 -21.29
N ARG A 182 -10.97 -3.93 -22.09
CA ARG A 182 -12.31 -3.35 -22.00
C ARG A 182 -13.36 -4.44 -21.94
N SER A 183 -14.42 -4.21 -21.14
CA SER A 183 -15.58 -5.11 -21.02
C SER A 183 -16.88 -4.30 -20.89
N GLU A 184 -17.98 -4.86 -21.40
CA GLU A 184 -19.33 -4.30 -21.20
C GLU A 184 -20.11 -5.03 -20.07
N ASP A 185 -19.65 -6.22 -19.69
CA ASP A 185 -20.39 -7.12 -18.79
C ASP A 185 -19.59 -7.62 -17.57
N LEU A 186 -18.30 -7.28 -17.45
CA LEU A 186 -17.32 -7.79 -16.48
C LEU A 186 -16.89 -9.25 -16.70
N ARG A 187 -17.41 -9.94 -17.72
CA ARG A 187 -17.15 -11.34 -17.99
C ARG A 187 -16.27 -11.54 -19.22
N THR A 188 -16.58 -10.79 -20.27
CA THR A 188 -15.87 -10.85 -21.55
C THR A 188 -14.95 -9.64 -21.67
N TRP A 189 -13.65 -9.89 -21.71
CA TRP A 189 -12.64 -8.84 -21.78
C TRP A 189 -11.93 -8.88 -23.13
N THR A 190 -11.80 -7.74 -23.75
CA THR A 190 -11.11 -7.55 -25.01
C THR A 190 -9.88 -6.67 -24.81
N TYR A 191 -8.72 -7.14 -25.24
CA TYR A 191 -7.52 -6.33 -25.30
C TYR A 191 -7.72 -5.12 -26.23
N VAL A 192 -7.30 -3.93 -25.79
CA VAL A 192 -7.47 -2.68 -26.53
C VAL A 192 -6.12 -2.09 -26.93
N ASN A 193 -5.23 -1.90 -25.95
CA ASN A 193 -3.96 -1.21 -26.16
C ASN A 193 -2.97 -1.54 -25.06
N LYS A 194 -1.74 -1.02 -25.18
CA LYS A 194 -0.73 -1.06 -24.15
C LYS A 194 0.06 0.25 -24.07
N ALA A 195 0.68 0.49 -22.91
CA ALA A 195 1.55 1.63 -22.69
C ALA A 195 2.84 1.17 -22.01
N TRP A 196 3.96 1.77 -22.37
CA TRP A 196 5.28 1.45 -21.80
C TRP A 196 6.20 2.66 -21.80
N LYS A 197 7.30 2.54 -21.08
CA LYS A 197 8.45 3.45 -21.13
C LYS A 197 9.71 2.64 -21.41
N GLY A 198 10.86 3.30 -21.47
CA GLY A 198 12.15 2.63 -21.69
C GLY A 198 12.62 1.77 -20.51
N PRO A 199 13.71 1.01 -20.68
CA PRO A 199 14.27 0.11 -19.65
C PRO A 199 14.72 0.84 -18.38
N GLU A 200 14.97 2.14 -18.45
CA GLU A 200 15.28 2.99 -17.28
C GLU A 200 14.13 3.07 -16.27
N TYR A 201 12.88 2.82 -16.72
CA TYR A 201 11.69 2.79 -15.85
C TYR A 201 11.39 1.39 -15.28
N GLY A 202 12.36 0.48 -15.31
CA GLY A 202 12.24 -0.87 -14.79
C GLY A 202 11.84 -1.91 -15.84
N TRP A 203 12.17 -3.17 -15.55
CA TRP A 203 11.94 -4.28 -16.48
C TRP A 203 10.52 -4.87 -16.38
N MET A 204 9.84 -4.68 -15.25
CA MET A 204 8.48 -5.11 -14.96
C MET A 204 7.74 -4.00 -14.22
N TRP A 205 6.47 -3.75 -14.57
CA TRP A 205 5.61 -2.84 -13.85
C TRP A 205 4.56 -3.61 -13.07
N GLU A 206 4.66 -3.55 -11.72
CA GLU A 206 3.73 -4.19 -10.81
C GLU A 206 2.69 -3.19 -10.31
N CYS A 207 1.54 -3.71 -9.87
CA CYS A 207 0.49 -2.99 -9.15
C CYS A 207 0.11 -1.65 -9.82
N PRO A 208 -0.22 -1.61 -11.12
CA PRO A 208 -0.67 -0.37 -11.73
C PRO A 208 -1.97 0.11 -11.09
N ASP A 209 -2.04 1.37 -10.72
CA ASP A 209 -3.25 2.02 -10.22
C ASP A 209 -3.50 3.31 -11.02
N PHE A 210 -4.54 3.28 -11.84
CA PHE A 210 -4.99 4.42 -12.65
C PHE A 210 -6.28 4.98 -12.09
N PHE A 211 -6.36 6.32 -11.96
CA PHE A 211 -7.55 7.00 -11.45
C PHE A 211 -7.57 8.47 -11.85
N GLU A 212 -8.78 9.04 -11.83
CA GLU A 212 -9.02 10.47 -11.97
C GLU A 212 -9.06 11.18 -10.62
N THR A 213 -8.59 12.44 -10.62
CA THR A 213 -8.73 13.43 -9.55
C THR A 213 -9.31 14.72 -10.13
N GLU A 214 -9.72 15.68 -9.30
CA GLU A 214 -10.12 17.01 -9.77
C GLU A 214 -9.03 17.72 -10.60
N GLY A 215 -7.76 17.43 -10.30
CA GLY A 215 -6.60 17.98 -11.02
C GLY A 215 -6.20 17.23 -12.29
N GLY A 216 -6.89 16.14 -12.64
CA GLY A 216 -6.63 15.26 -13.78
C GLY A 216 -6.19 13.87 -13.41
N ALA A 217 -5.90 13.04 -14.43
CA ALA A 217 -5.56 11.64 -14.27
C ALA A 217 -4.17 11.42 -13.65
N VAL A 218 -4.07 10.38 -12.85
CA VAL A 218 -2.84 9.92 -12.20
C VAL A 218 -2.64 8.44 -12.47
N LEU A 219 -1.42 8.06 -12.79
CA LEU A 219 -0.94 6.70 -12.83
C LEU A 219 0.03 6.47 -11.67
N MET A 220 -0.16 5.41 -10.90
CA MET A 220 0.84 4.87 -9.99
C MET A 220 1.25 3.48 -10.46
N VAL A 221 2.54 3.17 -10.37
CA VAL A 221 3.09 1.85 -10.65
C VAL A 221 4.25 1.56 -9.71
N SER A 222 4.55 0.27 -9.53
CA SER A 222 5.66 -0.20 -8.72
C SER A 222 6.68 -0.92 -9.63
N PRO A 223 7.59 -0.19 -10.30
CA PRO A 223 8.52 -0.78 -11.24
C PRO A 223 9.61 -1.59 -10.53
N MET A 224 9.89 -2.78 -11.04
CA MET A 224 11.03 -3.60 -10.65
C MET A 224 12.25 -3.20 -11.47
N GLY A 225 13.38 -2.93 -10.80
CA GLY A 225 14.63 -2.60 -11.46
C GLY A 225 14.66 -1.19 -12.07
N LEU A 226 14.01 -0.23 -11.43
CA LEU A 226 14.11 1.20 -11.78
C LEU A 226 15.58 1.63 -11.79
N LEU A 227 15.98 2.40 -12.81
CA LEU A 227 17.34 2.92 -12.94
C LEU A 227 17.35 4.43 -12.74
N LYS A 228 18.33 4.92 -11.99
CA LYS A 228 18.63 6.33 -11.86
C LYS A 228 20.09 6.57 -12.23
N ASN A 229 20.32 7.41 -13.23
CA ASN A 229 21.67 7.65 -13.77
C ASN A 229 22.39 6.36 -14.20
N GLY A 230 21.66 5.33 -14.66
CA GLY A 230 22.19 4.04 -15.08
C GLY A 230 22.50 3.05 -13.93
N GLU A 231 22.25 3.42 -12.68
CA GLU A 231 22.38 2.56 -11.51
C GLU A 231 21.02 2.07 -11.04
N LYS A 232 20.95 0.83 -10.53
CA LYS A 232 19.70 0.30 -9.96
C LYS A 232 19.32 1.03 -8.69
N GLU A 233 18.14 1.63 -8.71
CA GLU A 233 17.46 2.10 -7.50
C GLU A 233 16.82 0.92 -6.75
N LYS A 234 16.56 1.10 -5.45
CA LYS A 234 15.67 0.23 -4.71
C LYS A 234 14.28 0.30 -5.38
N ASN A 235 13.63 -0.85 -5.58
CA ASN A 235 12.28 -0.87 -6.13
C ASN A 235 11.35 0.06 -5.34
N GLN A 236 10.75 1.02 -6.02
CA GLN A 236 9.93 2.09 -5.45
C GLN A 236 8.62 2.19 -6.21
N ALA A 237 7.57 2.64 -5.53
CA ALA A 237 6.36 3.07 -6.21
C ALA A 237 6.56 4.49 -6.76
N VAL A 238 6.25 4.68 -8.03
CA VAL A 238 6.29 5.98 -8.72
C VAL A 238 4.90 6.40 -9.16
N CYS A 239 4.70 7.70 -9.32
CA CYS A 239 3.47 8.26 -9.86
C CYS A 239 3.76 9.28 -10.97
N PHE A 240 2.81 9.35 -11.91
CA PHE A 240 2.85 10.23 -13.06
C PHE A 240 1.54 11.02 -13.19
N PRO A 241 1.60 12.32 -13.47
CA PRO A 241 0.45 13.06 -13.96
C PRO A 241 0.25 12.72 -15.44
N VAL A 242 -0.73 11.87 -15.75
CA VAL A 242 -0.92 11.34 -17.12
C VAL A 242 -2.07 12.02 -17.86
N GLY A 243 -2.04 11.91 -19.21
CA GLY A 243 -3.21 12.07 -20.07
C GLY A 243 -3.75 10.69 -20.46
N PHE A 244 -5.09 10.55 -20.51
CA PHE A 244 -5.71 9.29 -20.90
C PHE A 244 -6.84 9.52 -21.91
N GLU A 245 -6.78 8.85 -23.06
CA GLU A 245 -7.85 8.80 -24.06
C GLU A 245 -8.60 7.48 -23.93
N GLU A 246 -9.78 7.54 -23.33
CA GLU A 246 -10.60 6.39 -22.98
C GLU A 246 -10.89 5.46 -24.16
N SER A 247 -11.36 6.01 -25.29
CA SER A 247 -11.84 5.24 -26.45
C SER A 247 -10.78 4.31 -27.04
N ALA A 248 -9.52 4.71 -26.98
CA ALA A 248 -8.35 3.98 -27.51
C ALA A 248 -7.48 3.37 -26.40
N CYS A 249 -7.81 3.56 -25.14
CA CYS A 249 -6.94 3.25 -24.00
C CYS A 249 -5.50 3.75 -24.26
N ARG A 250 -5.38 4.97 -24.78
CA ARG A 250 -4.08 5.58 -25.05
C ARG A 250 -3.68 6.46 -23.87
N MET A 251 -2.57 6.12 -23.24
CA MET A 251 -2.03 6.87 -22.11
C MET A 251 -0.78 7.64 -22.53
N ASP A 252 -0.79 8.94 -22.23
CA ASP A 252 0.37 9.81 -22.40
C ASP A 252 1.10 9.91 -21.05
N ILE A 253 2.27 9.25 -20.98
CA ILE A 253 3.07 9.15 -19.74
C ILE A 253 4.29 10.05 -19.91
N PRO A 254 4.45 11.10 -19.06
CA PRO A 254 5.61 11.99 -19.12
C PRO A 254 6.91 11.23 -18.78
N ASP A 255 8.05 11.86 -19.09
CA ASP A 255 9.35 11.27 -18.77
C ASP A 255 9.70 11.42 -17.29
N GLU A 256 9.27 12.51 -16.67
CA GLU A 256 9.51 12.73 -15.25
C GLU A 256 8.45 12.04 -14.39
N TYR A 257 8.90 11.39 -13.32
CA TYR A 257 8.06 10.77 -12.30
C TYR A 257 8.34 11.37 -10.93
N GLN A 258 7.39 11.18 -10.03
CA GLN A 258 7.53 11.47 -8.61
C GLN A 258 7.44 10.14 -7.85
N PHE A 259 8.26 9.95 -6.80
CA PHE A 259 8.01 8.85 -5.87
C PHE A 259 6.73 9.10 -5.07
N THR A 260 5.95 8.06 -4.84
CA THR A 260 4.78 8.14 -3.97
C THR A 260 5.18 8.37 -2.50
N ASP A 261 6.42 8.00 -2.15
CA ASP A 261 7.02 8.18 -0.84
C ASP A 261 8.54 8.18 -0.94
N TYR A 262 9.18 9.07 -0.22
CA TYR A 262 10.65 9.24 -0.25
C TYR A 262 11.37 8.45 0.84
N GLY A 263 10.64 7.68 1.68
CA GLY A 263 11.22 6.85 2.75
C GLY A 263 11.85 5.54 2.28
N MET A 264 11.62 5.15 1.00
CA MET A 264 12.20 3.97 0.34
C MET A 264 11.68 2.61 0.84
N ASP A 265 10.69 2.57 1.73
CA ASP A 265 10.07 1.34 2.20
C ASP A 265 8.69 1.08 1.59
N LEU A 266 8.03 2.13 1.09
CA LEU A 266 6.70 2.05 0.50
C LEU A 266 6.74 1.38 -0.87
N TYR A 267 5.77 0.48 -1.12
CA TYR A 267 5.61 -0.22 -2.39
C TYR A 267 4.14 -0.61 -2.63
N ALA A 268 3.78 -0.93 -3.86
CA ALA A 268 2.46 -1.44 -4.26
C ALA A 268 1.27 -0.60 -3.75
N PRO A 269 1.23 0.74 -3.97
CA PRO A 269 0.10 1.55 -3.56
C PRO A 269 -1.17 1.16 -4.30
N GLN A 270 -2.31 1.20 -3.59
CA GLN A 270 -3.64 1.03 -4.17
C GLN A 270 -4.59 2.10 -3.66
N THR A 271 -5.49 2.58 -4.52
CA THR A 271 -6.42 3.65 -4.18
C THR A 271 -7.88 3.25 -4.27
N THR A 272 -8.69 3.94 -3.48
CA THR A 272 -10.15 3.94 -3.56
C THR A 272 -10.70 5.35 -3.43
N VAL A 273 -12.01 5.52 -3.63
CA VAL A 273 -12.74 6.74 -3.29
C VAL A 273 -13.37 6.54 -1.92
N ASP A 274 -13.17 7.49 -1.00
CA ASP A 274 -13.78 7.44 0.32
C ASP A 274 -15.26 7.86 0.31
N ALA A 275 -15.91 7.81 1.48
CA ALA A 275 -17.31 8.16 1.63
C ALA A 275 -17.64 9.64 1.29
N GLU A 276 -16.64 10.52 1.31
CA GLU A 276 -16.73 11.94 0.99
C GLU A 276 -16.26 12.28 -0.43
N GLY A 277 -15.92 11.28 -1.24
CA GLY A 277 -15.51 11.44 -2.64
C GLY A 277 -14.02 11.75 -2.85
N ARG A 278 -13.17 11.66 -1.82
CA ARG A 278 -11.74 11.88 -1.95
C ARG A 278 -11.03 10.61 -2.42
N ARG A 279 -10.01 10.73 -3.26
CA ARG A 279 -9.12 9.62 -3.62
C ARG A 279 -8.20 9.33 -2.45
N VAL A 280 -8.24 8.11 -1.93
CA VAL A 280 -7.44 7.67 -0.76
C VAL A 280 -6.55 6.51 -1.15
N MET A 281 -5.29 6.57 -0.74
CA MET A 281 -4.26 5.57 -0.97
C MET A 281 -3.92 4.81 0.32
N GLU A 282 -3.71 3.51 0.19
CA GLU A 282 -3.00 2.62 1.10
C GLU A 282 -1.83 1.98 0.36
N ALA A 283 -0.74 1.66 1.07
CA ALA A 283 0.44 1.05 0.46
C ALA A 283 1.20 0.18 1.46
N TRP A 284 1.88 -0.85 0.96
CA TRP A 284 2.73 -1.71 1.75
C TRP A 284 4.01 -1.00 2.19
N ILE A 285 4.33 -1.10 3.47
CA ILE A 285 5.62 -0.70 4.06
C ILE A 285 6.45 -1.97 4.27
N ARG A 286 7.52 -2.11 3.52
CA ARG A 286 8.43 -3.23 3.55
C ARG A 286 9.28 -3.22 4.82
N MET A 287 9.44 -4.38 5.40
CA MET A 287 10.28 -4.59 6.57
C MET A 287 11.42 -5.58 6.23
N PRO A 288 12.67 -5.35 6.66
CA PRO A 288 13.80 -6.24 6.36
C PRO A 288 13.80 -7.52 7.20
N LYS A 289 13.10 -7.53 8.33
CA LYS A 289 12.98 -8.66 9.23
C LYS A 289 11.65 -8.60 9.99
N PRO A 290 11.17 -9.73 10.52
CA PRO A 290 10.00 -9.71 11.37
C PRO A 290 10.17 -8.81 12.61
N ALA A 291 9.04 -8.26 13.09
CA ALA A 291 8.95 -7.67 14.41
C ALA A 291 9.17 -8.75 15.50
N GLU A 292 9.43 -8.35 16.76
CA GLU A 292 9.61 -9.30 17.87
C GLU A 292 8.44 -10.27 18.05
N ALA A 293 7.22 -9.82 17.74
CA ALA A 293 6.02 -10.63 17.76
C ALA A 293 5.87 -11.63 16.59
N GLY A 294 6.85 -11.69 15.68
CA GLY A 294 6.92 -12.66 14.60
C GLY A 294 6.14 -12.30 13.33
N TRP A 295 5.55 -11.11 13.23
CA TRP A 295 4.88 -10.61 12.03
C TRP A 295 5.80 -9.73 11.18
N ILE A 296 5.54 -9.64 9.88
CA ILE A 296 6.31 -8.82 8.94
C ILE A 296 5.39 -8.22 7.87
N GLY A 297 5.59 -6.94 7.59
CA GLY A 297 4.81 -6.13 6.69
C GLY A 297 3.67 -5.39 7.39
N MET A 298 3.43 -4.16 6.97
CA MET A 298 2.37 -3.27 7.46
C MET A 298 1.98 -2.30 6.35
N PHE A 299 0.94 -1.50 6.60
CA PHE A 299 0.47 -0.48 5.66
C PHE A 299 0.75 0.91 6.21
N CYS A 300 0.96 1.88 5.31
CA CYS A 300 1.07 3.29 5.67
C CYS A 300 -0.27 3.78 6.28
N SER A 301 -0.29 4.96 6.86
CA SER A 301 -1.57 5.59 7.18
C SER A 301 -2.29 6.03 5.89
N PRO A 302 -3.65 6.01 5.85
CA PRO A 302 -4.42 6.44 4.69
C PRO A 302 -4.09 7.87 4.25
N ARG A 303 -3.84 8.06 2.96
CA ARG A 303 -3.46 9.36 2.37
C ARG A 303 -4.44 9.81 1.32
N VAL A 304 -4.88 11.06 1.39
CA VAL A 304 -5.63 11.68 0.29
C VAL A 304 -4.66 12.02 -0.83
N VAL A 305 -4.96 11.58 -2.04
CA VAL A 305 -4.14 11.83 -3.23
C VAL A 305 -4.78 12.97 -4.04
N GLU A 306 -4.02 14.04 -4.27
CA GLU A 306 -4.46 15.20 -5.04
C GLU A 306 -3.42 15.54 -6.10
N ARG A 307 -3.86 15.72 -7.37
CA ARG A 307 -3.01 16.30 -8.41
C ARG A 307 -3.23 17.81 -8.48
N ARG A 308 -2.16 18.58 -8.42
CA ARG A 308 -2.16 20.03 -8.58
C ARG A 308 -1.15 20.43 -9.66
N GLY A 309 -1.63 20.58 -10.89
CA GLY A 309 -0.78 20.73 -12.06
C GLY A 309 0.02 19.45 -12.34
N GLU A 310 1.34 19.56 -12.36
CA GLU A 310 2.24 18.41 -12.59
C GLU A 310 2.70 17.74 -11.27
N HIS A 311 2.27 18.24 -10.10
CA HIS A 311 2.66 17.68 -8.81
C HIS A 311 1.52 16.91 -8.16
N ILE A 312 1.85 15.77 -7.54
CA ILE A 312 0.91 14.88 -6.86
C ILE A 312 1.21 14.98 -5.35
N TYR A 313 0.20 15.38 -4.58
CA TYR A 313 0.24 15.51 -3.13
C TYR A 313 -0.33 14.25 -2.47
N PHE A 314 0.33 13.79 -1.41
CA PHE A 314 -0.10 12.67 -0.57
C PHE A 314 -0.37 13.18 0.84
N ARG A 315 -1.60 13.66 1.06
CA ARG A 315 -1.97 14.35 2.30
C ARG A 315 -2.44 13.37 3.36
N MET A 316 -2.10 13.61 4.61
CA MET A 316 -2.66 12.86 5.73
C MET A 316 -4.19 12.91 5.66
N HIS A 317 -4.85 11.74 5.76
CA HIS A 317 -6.31 11.70 5.72
C HIS A 317 -6.91 12.51 6.90
N PRO A 318 -7.98 13.30 6.69
CA PRO A 318 -8.55 14.14 7.74
C PRO A 318 -8.97 13.37 8.99
N ASN A 319 -9.46 12.12 8.84
CA ASN A 319 -9.87 11.28 9.97
C ASN A 319 -8.66 10.88 10.84
N ILE A 320 -7.48 10.64 10.23
CA ILE A 320 -6.24 10.38 10.98
C ILE A 320 -5.89 11.62 11.80
N ARG A 321 -5.86 12.80 11.18
CA ARG A 321 -5.57 14.05 11.87
C ARG A 321 -6.55 14.32 13.02
N ALA A 322 -7.85 14.08 12.80
CA ALA A 322 -8.89 14.27 13.81
C ALA A 322 -8.81 13.27 14.97
N ALA A 323 -8.26 12.06 14.72
CA ALA A 323 -8.07 11.07 15.77
C ALA A 323 -7.01 11.51 16.81
N TYR A 324 -5.97 12.24 16.37
CA TYR A 324 -4.94 12.81 17.25
C TYR A 324 -5.42 14.13 17.85
N SER A 325 -6.34 14.08 18.80
CA SER A 325 -7.08 15.25 19.34
C SER A 325 -6.73 15.59 20.78
N GLU A 326 -5.96 14.77 21.50
CA GLU A 326 -5.50 15.03 22.86
C GLU A 326 -4.08 15.59 22.82
N GLU A 327 -3.90 16.84 23.26
CA GLU A 327 -2.57 17.45 23.38
C GLU A 327 -1.84 16.85 24.59
N ILE A 328 -0.57 16.48 24.38
CA ILE A 328 0.34 15.95 25.41
C ILE A 328 1.61 16.77 25.45
N THR A 329 2.35 16.71 26.56
CA THR A 329 3.59 17.46 26.75
C THR A 329 4.84 16.59 26.59
N ASP A 330 4.68 15.28 26.73
CA ASP A 330 5.76 14.29 26.62
C ASP A 330 5.27 13.10 25.76
N PRO A 331 6.06 12.63 24.78
CA PRO A 331 5.73 11.41 24.02
C PRO A 331 5.53 10.15 24.91
N ALA A 332 6.06 10.15 26.14
CA ALA A 332 5.81 9.06 27.09
C ALA A 332 4.36 8.97 27.54
N GLU A 333 3.58 10.06 27.42
CA GLU A 333 2.14 10.11 27.73
C GLU A 333 1.28 9.56 26.59
N ALA A 334 1.88 9.30 25.40
CA ALA A 334 1.14 8.83 24.24
C ALA A 334 0.49 7.47 24.48
N SER A 335 -0.68 7.28 23.86
CA SER A 335 -1.34 5.98 23.78
C SER A 335 -0.45 4.94 23.09
N PRO A 336 -0.75 3.65 23.18
CA PRO A 336 -0.04 2.62 22.41
C PRO A 336 -0.07 2.82 20.89
N ASP A 337 -1.01 3.64 20.39
CA ASP A 337 -1.16 3.97 18.96
C ASP A 337 -0.19 5.08 18.49
N GLY A 338 0.72 5.52 19.37
CA GLY A 338 1.72 6.51 19.06
C GLY A 338 1.27 7.97 19.23
N TYR A 339 1.98 8.88 18.60
CA TYR A 339 1.76 10.32 18.68
C TYR A 339 1.92 11.00 17.32
N MET A 340 1.35 12.20 17.22
CA MET A 340 1.57 13.13 16.13
C MET A 340 2.35 14.35 16.66
N ALA A 341 3.51 14.65 16.08
CA ALA A 341 4.30 15.84 16.37
C ALA A 341 4.15 16.88 15.24
N VAL A 342 3.92 18.13 15.58
CA VAL A 342 3.76 19.23 14.63
C VAL A 342 4.76 20.34 14.95
N PHE A 343 5.64 20.65 14.01
CA PHE A 343 6.68 21.66 14.15
C PHE A 343 7.16 22.21 12.79
N GLU A 344 8.00 23.22 12.82
CA GLU A 344 8.65 23.79 11.65
C GLU A 344 10.18 23.74 11.83
N LEU A 345 10.90 23.52 10.74
CA LEU A 345 12.36 23.60 10.72
C LEU A 345 12.83 24.74 9.80
N GLU A 346 13.82 25.51 10.27
CA GLU A 346 14.61 26.40 9.43
C GLU A 346 15.83 25.68 8.87
N ASP A 347 16.50 26.30 7.91
CA ASP A 347 17.70 25.71 7.30
C ASP A 347 18.76 25.42 8.38
N GLY A 348 19.34 24.22 8.32
CA GLY A 348 20.31 23.72 9.29
C GLY A 348 19.71 23.20 10.60
N GLU A 349 18.41 23.34 10.83
CA GLU A 349 17.76 22.83 12.04
C GLU A 349 17.44 21.33 11.93
N GLN A 350 17.28 20.70 13.10
CA GLN A 350 17.12 19.26 13.25
C GLN A 350 16.07 18.92 14.30
N ALA A 351 15.33 17.82 14.04
CA ALA A 351 14.48 17.15 15.01
C ALA A 351 14.95 15.71 15.24
N ASP A 352 14.93 15.27 16.49
CA ASP A 352 15.16 13.89 16.90
C ASP A 352 13.83 13.29 17.36
N ILE A 353 13.35 12.31 16.62
CA ILE A 353 12.11 11.56 16.87
C ILE A 353 12.51 10.17 17.37
N GLY A 354 12.84 10.09 18.65
CA GLY A 354 13.18 8.82 19.30
C GLY A 354 14.39 8.09 18.71
N GLY A 355 15.33 8.83 18.09
CA GLY A 355 16.52 8.32 17.42
C GLY A 355 16.45 8.34 15.89
N LEU A 356 15.30 8.64 15.28
CA LEU A 356 15.21 9.02 13.87
C LEU A 356 15.47 10.52 13.77
N LEU A 357 16.50 10.91 13.01
CA LEU A 357 16.91 12.32 12.87
C LEU A 357 16.32 12.91 11.59
N ILE A 358 15.60 14.02 11.72
CA ILE A 358 15.06 14.80 10.61
C ILE A 358 15.83 16.10 10.53
N THR A 359 16.46 16.39 9.40
CA THR A 359 17.27 17.62 9.20
C THR A 359 16.73 18.37 7.99
N ARG A 360 16.58 19.68 8.12
CA ARG A 360 16.42 20.56 6.96
C ARG A 360 17.79 21.01 6.48
N ASP A 361 18.11 20.69 5.22
CA ASP A 361 19.35 21.09 4.54
C ASP A 361 18.98 21.90 3.28
N GLY A 362 19.12 23.22 3.40
CA GLY A 362 18.58 24.14 2.39
C GLY A 362 17.06 24.03 2.26
N ASN A 363 16.63 23.63 1.07
CA ASN A 363 15.21 23.37 0.77
C ASN A 363 14.86 21.87 0.74
N ARG A 364 15.66 20.99 1.34
CA ARG A 364 15.41 19.55 1.39
C ARG A 364 15.22 19.07 2.81
N ILE A 365 14.45 18.00 2.95
CA ILE A 365 14.32 17.28 4.22
C ILE A 365 15.04 15.95 4.07
N ARG A 366 15.94 15.70 5.01
CA ARG A 366 16.68 14.46 5.15
C ARG A 366 16.24 13.75 6.43
N ALA A 367 15.88 12.47 6.32
CA ALA A 367 15.59 11.59 7.45
C ALA A 367 16.68 10.52 7.56
N ASP A 368 17.26 10.38 8.75
CA ASP A 368 18.31 9.41 9.06
C ASP A 368 17.83 8.47 10.18
N ARG A 369 17.62 7.19 9.84
CA ARG A 369 17.15 6.16 10.76
C ARG A 369 18.23 5.20 11.25
N THR A 370 19.50 5.55 11.08
CA THR A 370 20.64 4.69 11.40
C THR A 370 20.58 4.14 12.83
N ALA A 371 20.14 4.94 13.80
CA ALA A 371 20.06 4.53 15.20
C ALA A 371 18.87 3.59 15.53
N VAL A 372 17.84 3.58 14.68
CA VAL A 372 16.57 2.87 14.93
C VAL A 372 16.21 1.86 13.81
N TYR A 373 17.20 1.44 13.05
CA TYR A 373 17.01 0.48 11.95
C TYR A 373 18.12 -0.56 11.92
N PRO A 374 17.85 -1.84 11.55
CA PRO A 374 18.85 -2.88 11.50
C PRO A 374 19.95 -2.56 10.48
N SER A 375 21.20 -2.77 10.87
CA SER A 375 22.34 -2.68 9.95
C SER A 375 22.53 -3.98 9.20
N PHE A 376 22.48 -3.93 7.88
CA PHE A 376 22.79 -5.03 6.95
C PHE A 376 23.26 -4.45 5.61
N GLU A 377 23.92 -5.27 4.79
CA GLU A 377 24.36 -4.84 3.47
C GLU A 377 23.17 -4.43 2.59
N GLY A 378 23.24 -3.23 1.99
CA GLY A 378 22.13 -2.64 1.21
C GLY A 378 21.01 -2.03 2.04
N ALA A 379 21.16 -1.87 3.37
CA ALA A 379 20.21 -1.15 4.19
C ALA A 379 20.10 0.31 3.75
N HIS A 380 18.89 0.78 3.45
CA HIS A 380 18.63 2.18 3.14
C HIS A 380 18.39 2.95 4.45
N LEU A 381 19.37 3.71 4.88
CA LEU A 381 19.35 4.37 6.18
C LEU A 381 18.97 5.86 6.11
N ILE A 382 19.17 6.46 4.96
CA ILE A 382 18.97 7.89 4.75
C ILE A 382 18.00 8.11 3.60
N SER A 383 16.97 8.90 3.84
CA SER A 383 15.97 9.33 2.87
C SER A 383 16.03 10.84 2.70
N GLU A 384 15.77 11.32 1.49
CA GLU A 384 15.82 12.75 1.18
C GLU A 384 14.72 13.13 0.19
N THR A 385 14.09 14.30 0.40
CA THR A 385 13.10 14.85 -0.55
C THR A 385 13.78 15.56 -1.71
N PRO A 386 13.09 15.81 -2.81
CA PRO A 386 13.39 16.90 -3.73
C PRO A 386 13.35 18.26 -3.00
N GLU A 387 13.68 19.33 -3.74
CA GLU A 387 13.57 20.68 -3.19
C GLU A 387 12.11 21.04 -2.90
N LEU A 388 11.86 21.56 -1.69
CA LEU A 388 10.56 22.07 -1.29
C LEU A 388 10.27 23.38 -2.02
N LYS A 389 8.99 23.63 -2.33
CA LYS A 389 8.57 24.88 -2.97
C LYS A 389 8.68 26.06 -2.02
N ASP A 390 8.07 25.92 -0.83
CA ASP A 390 8.02 26.99 0.19
C ASP A 390 7.94 26.39 1.60
N GLY A 391 8.60 27.06 2.56
CA GLY A 391 8.50 26.74 3.98
C GLY A 391 8.98 25.33 4.34
N CYS A 392 8.76 24.94 5.59
CA CYS A 392 9.02 23.58 6.06
C CYS A 392 8.20 23.31 7.32
N ARG A 393 6.91 23.03 7.14
CA ARG A 393 6.03 22.56 8.21
C ARG A 393 5.96 21.05 8.15
N LEU A 394 6.21 20.41 9.29
CA LEU A 394 6.22 18.97 9.44
C LEU A 394 5.08 18.52 10.34
N GLU A 395 4.40 17.45 9.91
CA GLU A 395 3.50 16.65 10.73
C GLU A 395 4.05 15.23 10.72
N VAL A 396 4.46 14.75 11.88
CA VAL A 396 5.13 13.45 12.04
C VAL A 396 4.25 12.52 12.83
N LEU A 397 3.78 11.43 12.19
CA LEU A 397 3.15 10.32 12.87
C LEU A 397 4.22 9.31 13.29
N ALA A 398 4.25 8.93 14.54
CA ALA A 398 5.22 7.95 15.04
C ALA A 398 4.57 6.94 15.97
N ASP A 399 4.69 5.66 15.63
CA ASP A 399 4.43 4.54 16.53
C ASP A 399 5.71 3.71 16.75
N ASP A 400 5.60 2.53 17.33
CA ASP A 400 6.74 1.64 17.63
C ASP A 400 7.41 1.01 16.40
N SER A 401 6.79 1.11 15.22
CA SER A 401 7.19 0.36 14.02
C SER A 401 7.36 1.25 12.77
N LEU A 402 6.71 2.41 12.75
CA LEU A 402 6.70 3.29 11.58
C LEU A 402 6.72 4.76 11.99
N VAL A 403 7.53 5.55 11.29
CA VAL A 403 7.51 7.02 11.36
C VAL A 403 7.18 7.56 9.98
N GLU A 404 6.09 8.31 9.86
CA GLU A 404 5.66 8.99 8.65
C GLU A 404 5.81 10.51 8.82
N ILE A 405 6.56 11.12 7.92
CA ILE A 405 6.86 12.56 7.94
C ILE A 405 6.13 13.21 6.77
N TYR A 406 5.05 13.92 7.06
CA TYR A 406 4.30 14.73 6.10
C TYR A 406 4.88 16.13 6.05
N ILE A 407 5.34 16.54 4.89
CA ILE A 407 6.01 17.84 4.68
C ILE A 407 5.05 18.73 3.88
N ASN A 408 4.83 19.97 4.37
CA ASN A 408 3.99 20.99 3.73
C ASN A 408 2.62 20.45 3.28
N ASP A 409 1.90 19.77 4.20
CA ASP A 409 0.58 19.17 3.92
C ASP A 409 0.62 18.11 2.80
N GLY A 410 1.69 17.30 2.75
CA GLY A 410 1.83 16.19 1.81
C GLY A 410 2.44 16.57 0.46
N GLU A 411 3.13 17.71 0.35
CA GLU A 411 3.98 18.01 -0.82
C GLU A 411 4.96 16.88 -1.08
N TYR A 412 5.60 16.39 -0.01
CA TYR A 412 6.34 15.14 0.03
C TYR A 412 6.04 14.37 1.32
N VAL A 413 6.22 13.05 1.28
CA VAL A 413 6.12 12.19 2.46
C VAL A 413 7.35 11.29 2.54
N ILE A 414 7.85 11.08 3.75
CA ILE A 414 8.92 10.11 4.05
C ILE A 414 8.38 9.14 5.08
N SER A 415 8.26 7.86 4.72
CA SER A 415 7.85 6.79 5.61
C SER A 415 9.00 5.85 5.87
N ASN A 416 9.35 5.68 7.13
CA ASN A 416 10.47 4.86 7.57
C ASN A 416 10.01 3.79 8.56
N ALA A 417 10.11 2.52 8.18
CA ALA A 417 10.03 1.43 9.15
C ALA A 417 11.16 1.59 10.17
N VAL A 418 10.85 1.41 11.44
CA VAL A 418 11.79 1.59 12.57
C VAL A 418 11.74 0.40 13.51
N TYR A 419 12.81 0.22 14.28
CA TYR A 419 12.96 -0.84 15.27
C TYR A 419 13.60 -0.26 16.54
N GLY A 420 12.89 -0.31 17.65
CA GLY A 420 13.40 0.19 18.92
C GLY A 420 13.46 1.72 19.01
N ILE A 421 12.50 2.41 18.39
CA ILE A 421 12.36 3.87 18.52
C ILE A 421 12.11 4.27 19.97
N GLY A 422 12.80 5.32 20.42
CA GLY A 422 12.64 5.90 21.78
C GLY A 422 11.40 6.78 21.88
N LYS A 423 10.96 7.02 23.12
CA LYS A 423 9.87 7.96 23.43
C LYS A 423 10.42 9.34 23.74
N MET A 424 10.92 10.03 22.71
CA MET A 424 11.51 11.36 22.84
C MET A 424 11.28 12.17 21.57
N VAL A 425 10.94 13.45 21.74
CA VAL A 425 10.93 14.43 20.65
C VAL A 425 11.76 15.63 21.07
N LYS A 426 12.79 15.98 20.28
CA LYS A 426 13.61 17.17 20.49
C LYS A 426 13.77 17.90 19.17
N VAL A 427 13.50 19.21 19.18
CA VAL A 427 13.74 20.09 18.02
C VAL A 427 14.79 21.11 18.42
N SER A 428 15.79 21.33 17.54
CA SER A 428 16.82 22.32 17.73
C SER A 428 16.25 23.75 17.76
N GLY A 429 17.01 24.72 18.28
CA GLY A 429 16.57 26.12 18.32
C GLY A 429 15.55 26.46 19.40
N GLY A 430 15.14 25.48 20.24
CA GLY A 430 14.15 25.71 21.31
C GLY A 430 12.74 26.01 20.80
N LYS A 431 12.42 25.56 19.60
CA LYS A 431 11.11 25.77 18.97
C LYS A 431 10.02 24.96 19.68
N THR A 432 8.82 25.50 19.65
CA THR A 432 7.63 24.84 20.20
C THR A 432 7.25 23.66 19.32
N VAL A 433 7.21 22.48 19.91
CA VAL A 433 6.62 21.27 19.31
C VAL A 433 5.24 21.08 19.92
N ARG A 434 4.23 20.89 19.09
CA ARG A 434 2.91 20.46 19.57
C ARG A 434 2.81 18.96 19.38
N LEU A 435 2.45 18.27 20.45
CA LEU A 435 2.32 16.81 20.48
C LEU A 435 0.87 16.45 20.73
N TYR A 436 0.38 15.47 19.99
CA TYR A 436 -0.97 14.98 20.12
C TYR A 436 -0.99 13.45 20.16
N THR A 437 -1.93 12.87 20.91
CA THR A 437 -2.21 11.43 20.95
C THR A 437 -3.67 11.15 20.65
N MET A 438 -3.96 9.91 20.32
CA MET A 438 -5.34 9.46 20.15
C MET A 438 -6.00 9.27 21.51
N LYS A 439 -7.29 9.60 21.60
CA LYS A 439 -8.09 9.24 22.78
C LYS A 439 -8.07 7.74 23.00
N ALA A 440 -7.94 7.35 24.27
CA ALA A 440 -8.08 5.95 24.66
C ALA A 440 -9.49 5.43 24.29
N ASP A 441 -9.55 4.22 23.73
CA ASP A 441 -10.83 3.56 23.46
C ASP A 441 -11.57 3.28 24.77
N LYS A 442 -12.79 3.81 24.92
CA LYS A 442 -13.62 3.58 26.11
C LYS A 442 -14.11 2.13 26.24
N GLU A 443 -14.07 1.35 25.16
CA GLU A 443 -14.63 -0.02 25.16
C GLU A 443 -13.73 -1.09 25.79
N ASN A 444 -12.44 -0.79 26.07
CA ASN A 444 -11.54 -1.79 26.69
C ASN A 444 -11.58 -1.84 28.22
N ASN A 445 -12.28 -0.93 28.90
CA ASN A 445 -12.33 -0.89 30.38
C ASN A 445 -13.54 -1.60 31.01
N GLU A 446 -14.59 -1.94 30.26
CA GLU A 446 -15.76 -2.61 30.82
C GLU A 446 -15.63 -4.15 30.88
N GLY A 447 -14.56 -4.72 30.30
CA GLY A 447 -14.33 -6.18 30.25
C GLY A 447 -13.52 -6.79 31.39
N MET A 448 -12.88 -5.99 32.26
CA MET A 448 -11.99 -6.50 33.32
C MET A 448 -12.55 -6.43 34.77
N GLU A 449 -13.68 -5.79 35.03
CA GLU A 449 -14.26 -5.67 36.39
C GLU A 449 -15.44 -6.60 36.69
N GLY A 450 -15.68 -7.62 35.91
CA GLY A 450 -16.83 -8.46 36.14
C GLY A 450 -16.65 -9.93 35.86
N LYS A 451 -15.86 -10.66 36.67
CA LYS A 451 -16.04 -12.10 36.96
C LYS A 451 -15.08 -12.57 38.06
N SER A 452 -15.36 -12.21 39.27
CA SER A 452 -15.00 -13.03 40.45
C SER A 452 -16.28 -13.39 41.16
N SER A 453 -16.90 -14.47 40.78
CA SER A 453 -17.87 -15.18 41.64
C SER A 453 -17.59 -16.65 41.49
N GLU A 454 -17.15 -17.22 42.60
CA GLU A 454 -17.01 -18.62 42.89
C GLU A 454 -18.30 -19.37 42.50
N GLU A 455 -18.19 -20.42 41.73
CA GLU A 455 -19.12 -21.54 41.77
C GLU A 455 -18.34 -22.79 42.19
N SER A 456 -18.53 -23.14 43.47
CA SER A 456 -18.15 -24.41 44.09
C SER A 456 -19.03 -25.51 43.48
N TYR A 457 -18.40 -26.57 43.01
CA TYR A 457 -19.08 -27.84 42.69
C TYR A 457 -19.38 -28.63 43.97
N GLU A 458 -20.63 -29.01 44.13
CA GLU A 458 -21.06 -30.27 44.74
C GLU A 458 -21.50 -31.23 43.64
#